data_920ad0d6a134aeb8152ea41eae319b72
#
_entry.id   920ad0d6a134aeb8152ea41eae319b72
#
_cell.length_a   1.000
_cell.length_b   1.000
_cell.length_c   1.000
_cell.angle_alpha   90.00
_cell.angle_beta   90.00
_cell.angle_gamma   90.00
#
_symmetry.space_group_name_H-M   'P 1'
#
loop_
_entity.id
_entity.type
_entity.pdbx_description
1 polymer ?
#
loop_
_entity_poly.entity_id
_entity_poly.type
_entity_poly.pdbx_seq_one_letter_code
_entity_poly.pdbx_strand_id
1 'polypeptide(L)'
;GSLGEVYGEKITKIMDLAIKTGSPLIGINEGAGARIQEGVVSLGLYGEIFKRNVHASGVIPQISLIMGNCAGGHVYSPAVTDFTIMVDKTSGMFITGPDVIKTVTGEDITMEELGGALAHNSKSGVAHYMGSDEADAIEYVKALLSYLPSNNMEEPPAYDEVADLEITDLDRELDTFIPDGGNQPYDMHEVISHIVDDEEFLEVQPLWAPNIIIGYARIEGRPVGIVANQPMQFAGTLDIDASEKAARFVRTCDAFNVPVITFVDVPGFLPGTDQEHNGIIRRGAKLIYAYAEATVPLVTIITRKAYGGAYDVMGSKHLGADINLAWPTAQIAVMGAQGAANIVHRRTLAEV
;
A
#
# COMPACT_ATOMS: atom_id res chain seq x y z
N GLY A 1 -16.73 15.30 -18.73
CA GLY A 1 -16.88 15.14 -20.19
C GLY A 1 -16.13 13.94 -20.74
N SER A 2 -16.02 13.84 -22.08
CA SER A 2 -15.25 12.79 -22.75
C SER A 2 -13.95 13.36 -23.33
N LEU A 3 -12.89 12.55 -23.36
CA LEU A 3 -11.58 12.97 -23.87
C LEU A 3 -11.59 13.00 -25.41
N GLY A 4 -11.30 14.17 -25.96
CA GLY A 4 -11.03 14.38 -27.38
C GLY A 4 -9.57 14.78 -27.60
N GLU A 5 -9.20 15.06 -28.87
CA GLU A 5 -7.83 15.36 -29.29
C GLU A 5 -7.21 16.50 -28.46
N VAL A 6 -7.81 17.68 -28.49
CA VAL A 6 -7.28 18.87 -27.80
C VAL A 6 -7.21 18.69 -26.28
N TYR A 7 -8.15 17.95 -25.70
CA TYR A 7 -8.12 17.63 -24.28
C TYR A 7 -6.91 16.73 -23.94
N GLY A 8 -6.72 15.68 -24.72
CA GLY A 8 -5.57 14.79 -24.58
C GLY A 8 -4.22 15.52 -24.75
N GLU A 9 -4.10 16.37 -25.79
CA GLU A 9 -2.90 17.19 -26.02
C GLU A 9 -2.57 18.13 -24.85
N LYS A 10 -3.59 18.72 -24.21
CA LYS A 10 -3.35 19.56 -23.02
C LYS A 10 -2.80 18.74 -21.86
N ILE A 11 -3.35 17.53 -21.60
CA ILE A 11 -2.87 16.64 -20.56
C ILE A 11 -1.42 16.22 -20.83
N THR A 12 -1.14 15.72 -22.03
CA THR A 12 0.21 15.23 -22.38
C THR A 12 1.26 16.34 -22.30
N LYS A 13 0.91 17.57 -22.66
CA LYS A 13 1.79 18.74 -22.54
C LYS A 13 2.12 19.05 -21.07
N ILE A 14 1.16 18.95 -20.16
CA ILE A 14 1.40 19.16 -18.72
C ILE A 14 2.22 18.02 -18.15
N MET A 15 1.96 16.77 -18.56
CA MET A 15 2.75 15.61 -18.15
C MET A 15 4.21 15.73 -18.58
N ASP A 16 4.46 16.13 -19.83
CA ASP A 16 5.82 16.38 -20.34
C ASP A 16 6.53 17.48 -19.56
N LEU A 17 5.80 18.54 -19.18
CA LEU A 17 6.35 19.61 -18.36
C LEU A 17 6.69 19.10 -16.96
N ALA A 18 5.81 18.38 -16.29
CA ALA A 18 6.02 17.82 -14.95
C ALA A 18 7.26 16.89 -14.92
N ILE A 19 7.37 15.99 -15.88
CA ILE A 19 8.54 15.10 -16.02
C ILE A 19 9.81 15.92 -16.24
N LYS A 20 9.77 16.93 -17.12
CA LYS A 20 10.94 17.76 -17.43
C LYS A 20 11.41 18.61 -16.26
N THR A 21 10.50 19.09 -15.43
CA THR A 21 10.82 19.92 -14.26
C THR A 21 11.05 19.11 -12.99
N GLY A 22 10.78 17.79 -13.01
CA GLY A 22 10.88 16.95 -11.83
C GLY A 22 9.85 17.34 -10.75
N SER A 23 8.62 17.61 -11.17
CA SER A 23 7.54 18.05 -10.26
C SER A 23 6.46 16.98 -10.14
N PRO A 24 5.85 16.77 -8.95
CA PRO A 24 4.71 15.87 -8.79
C PRO A 24 3.57 16.20 -9.74
N LEU A 25 2.89 15.18 -10.23
CA LEU A 25 1.72 15.30 -11.09
C LEU A 25 0.45 14.90 -10.34
N ILE A 26 -0.47 15.85 -10.15
CA ILE A 26 -1.77 15.60 -9.52
C ILE A 26 -2.86 15.73 -10.58
N GLY A 27 -3.56 14.64 -10.83
CA GLY A 27 -4.72 14.60 -11.72
C GLY A 27 -6.02 14.66 -10.93
N ILE A 28 -6.83 15.71 -11.13
CA ILE A 28 -8.22 15.76 -10.65
C ILE A 28 -9.08 15.20 -11.78
N ASN A 29 -9.69 14.05 -11.54
CA ASN A 29 -10.29 13.22 -12.57
C ASN A 29 -11.80 13.14 -12.44
N GLU A 30 -12.49 13.46 -13.56
CA GLU A 30 -13.88 13.18 -13.85
C GLU A 30 -14.05 13.04 -15.36
N GLY A 31 -14.60 11.92 -15.85
CA GLY A 31 -14.78 11.76 -17.29
C GLY A 31 -15.37 10.45 -17.74
N ALA A 32 -16.03 10.51 -18.88
CA ALA A 32 -16.79 9.41 -19.49
C ALA A 32 -15.98 8.60 -20.54
N GLY A 33 -14.65 8.65 -20.49
CA GLY A 33 -13.81 7.93 -21.43
C GLY A 33 -13.57 8.66 -22.76
N ALA A 34 -13.27 7.92 -23.81
CA ALA A 34 -12.96 8.46 -25.13
C ALA A 34 -14.19 9.05 -25.81
N ARG A 35 -14.01 10.21 -26.44
CA ARG A 35 -15.07 10.84 -27.22
C ARG A 35 -15.35 10.06 -28.50
N ILE A 36 -16.52 9.43 -28.58
CA ILE A 36 -16.92 8.56 -29.70
C ILE A 36 -16.89 9.30 -31.02
N GLN A 37 -17.30 10.59 -31.03
CA GLN A 37 -17.36 11.42 -32.24
C GLN A 37 -15.99 11.68 -32.88
N GLU A 38 -14.92 11.58 -32.12
CA GLU A 38 -13.54 11.74 -32.63
C GLU A 38 -12.87 10.39 -32.99
N GLY A 39 -13.57 9.30 -32.77
CA GLY A 39 -13.14 7.97 -33.18
C GLY A 39 -11.79 7.55 -32.59
N VAL A 40 -10.92 6.95 -33.41
CA VAL A 40 -9.63 6.40 -33.00
C VAL A 40 -8.62 7.46 -32.51
N VAL A 41 -8.79 8.71 -32.90
CA VAL A 41 -7.92 9.82 -32.45
C VAL A 41 -8.01 9.99 -30.93
N SER A 42 -9.21 9.94 -30.38
CA SER A 42 -9.40 10.01 -28.91
C SER A 42 -8.78 8.82 -28.18
N LEU A 43 -8.80 7.62 -28.75
CA LEU A 43 -8.10 6.44 -28.21
C LEU A 43 -6.58 6.61 -28.29
N GLY A 44 -6.06 7.17 -29.38
CA GLY A 44 -4.64 7.45 -29.52
C GLY A 44 -4.11 8.37 -28.41
N LEU A 45 -4.86 9.40 -28.06
CA LEU A 45 -4.50 10.33 -26.96
C LEU A 45 -4.52 9.65 -25.59
N TYR A 46 -5.40 8.71 -25.33
CA TYR A 46 -5.30 7.88 -24.12
C TYR A 46 -4.01 7.06 -24.09
N GLY A 47 -3.65 6.45 -25.21
CA GLY A 47 -2.37 5.74 -25.34
C GLY A 47 -1.17 6.64 -25.03
N GLU A 48 -1.19 7.87 -25.52
CA GLU A 48 -0.14 8.87 -25.24
C GLU A 48 -0.09 9.27 -23.75
N ILE A 49 -1.24 9.34 -23.07
CA ILE A 49 -1.32 9.59 -21.62
C ILE A 49 -0.75 8.38 -20.85
N PHE A 50 -1.19 7.17 -21.14
CA PHE A 50 -0.74 5.95 -20.46
C PHE A 50 0.78 5.76 -20.59
N LYS A 51 1.33 5.98 -21.80
CA LYS A 51 2.77 5.94 -22.05
C LYS A 51 3.53 6.89 -21.12
N ARG A 52 3.04 8.13 -20.96
CA ARG A 52 3.65 9.11 -20.08
C ARG A 52 3.52 8.74 -18.60
N ASN A 53 2.37 8.21 -18.16
CA ASN A 53 2.25 7.67 -16.80
C ASN A 53 3.32 6.61 -16.53
N VAL A 54 3.52 5.69 -17.46
CA VAL A 54 4.55 4.63 -17.32
C VAL A 54 5.96 5.21 -17.30
N HIS A 55 6.28 6.17 -18.18
CA HIS A 55 7.59 6.82 -18.19
C HIS A 55 7.85 7.69 -16.97
N ALA A 56 6.82 8.24 -16.35
CA ALA A 56 6.90 9.03 -15.12
C ALA A 56 6.92 8.17 -13.85
N SER A 57 6.57 6.88 -13.96
CA SER A 57 6.53 5.95 -12.82
C SER A 57 7.91 5.82 -12.17
N GLY A 58 7.97 6.10 -10.86
CA GLY A 58 9.23 6.12 -10.11
C GLY A 58 10.16 7.29 -10.44
N VAL A 59 9.75 8.23 -11.28
CA VAL A 59 10.50 9.45 -11.61
C VAL A 59 9.95 10.66 -10.87
N ILE A 60 8.65 10.86 -10.93
CA ILE A 60 7.91 11.88 -10.18
C ILE A 60 6.70 11.24 -9.50
N PRO A 61 6.30 11.69 -8.31
CA PRO A 61 5.04 11.24 -7.69
C PRO A 61 3.84 11.57 -8.57
N GLN A 62 2.98 10.58 -8.81
CA GLN A 62 1.75 10.72 -9.58
C GLN A 62 0.55 10.38 -8.70
N ILE A 63 -0.35 11.34 -8.49
CA ILE A 63 -1.52 11.21 -7.64
C ILE A 63 -2.78 11.46 -8.47
N SER A 64 -3.71 10.51 -8.43
CA SER A 64 -5.02 10.61 -9.04
C SER A 64 -6.09 10.86 -7.98
N LEU A 65 -6.70 12.02 -8.03
CA LEU A 65 -7.80 12.43 -7.17
C LEU A 65 -9.10 12.34 -7.97
N ILE A 66 -9.95 11.38 -7.62
CA ILE A 66 -11.20 11.10 -8.33
C ILE A 66 -12.31 11.93 -7.68
N MET A 67 -12.80 12.92 -8.39
CA MET A 67 -13.85 13.85 -7.89
C MET A 67 -15.13 13.79 -8.71
N GLY A 68 -15.44 12.62 -9.22
CA GLY A 68 -16.64 12.33 -9.99
C GLY A 68 -16.57 10.94 -10.61
N ASN A 69 -17.46 10.65 -11.54
CA ASN A 69 -17.45 9.37 -12.23
C ASN A 69 -16.36 9.33 -13.31
N CYS A 70 -15.53 8.30 -13.24
CA CYS A 70 -14.52 7.97 -14.25
C CYS A 70 -14.84 6.63 -14.89
N ALA A 71 -14.96 6.61 -16.22
CA ALA A 71 -15.27 5.39 -16.97
C ALA A 71 -14.30 5.17 -18.13
N GLY A 72 -14.11 3.91 -18.53
CA GLY A 72 -13.27 3.52 -19.65
C GLY A 72 -11.83 4.01 -19.49
N GLY A 73 -11.30 4.74 -20.48
CA GLY A 73 -9.92 5.25 -20.44
C GLY A 73 -9.59 6.14 -19.25
N HIS A 74 -10.56 6.77 -18.62
CA HIS A 74 -10.37 7.60 -17.42
C HIS A 74 -10.03 6.79 -16.14
N VAL A 75 -10.15 5.45 -16.15
CA VAL A 75 -9.73 4.62 -15.01
C VAL A 75 -8.37 3.98 -15.21
N TYR A 76 -7.92 3.80 -16.45
CA TYR A 76 -6.63 3.18 -16.72
C TYR A 76 -5.46 4.08 -16.32
N SER A 77 -5.53 5.39 -16.60
CA SER A 77 -4.50 6.34 -16.16
C SER A 77 -4.37 6.37 -14.62
N PRO A 78 -5.44 6.56 -13.83
CA PRO A 78 -5.35 6.44 -12.37
C PRO A 78 -4.75 5.11 -11.88
N ALA A 79 -5.08 3.99 -12.53
CA ALA A 79 -4.57 2.67 -12.12
C ALA A 79 -3.04 2.51 -12.28
N VAL A 80 -2.41 3.30 -13.13
CA VAL A 80 -0.95 3.30 -13.31
C VAL A 80 -0.24 4.46 -12.62
N THR A 81 -0.96 5.31 -11.88
CA THR A 81 -0.36 6.31 -10.99
C THR A 81 -0.01 5.70 -9.63
N ASP A 82 0.75 6.42 -8.81
CA ASP A 82 1.23 5.89 -7.52
C ASP A 82 0.11 5.80 -6.49
N PHE A 83 -0.74 6.81 -6.44
CA PHE A 83 -1.85 6.88 -5.47
C PHE A 83 -3.16 7.29 -6.14
N THR A 84 -4.23 6.62 -5.75
CA THR A 84 -5.61 6.95 -6.16
C THR A 84 -6.44 7.28 -4.92
N ILE A 85 -6.95 8.49 -4.85
CA ILE A 85 -7.80 8.97 -3.77
C ILE A 85 -9.22 9.15 -4.28
N MET A 86 -10.20 8.64 -3.56
CA MET A 86 -11.61 8.72 -3.92
C MET A 86 -12.41 9.42 -2.83
N VAL A 87 -13.48 10.09 -3.22
CA VAL A 87 -14.40 10.80 -2.32
C VAL A 87 -15.68 9.98 -2.14
N ASP A 88 -16.08 9.74 -0.89
CA ASP A 88 -17.28 8.94 -0.57
C ASP A 88 -18.53 9.50 -1.28
N LYS A 89 -19.34 8.62 -1.85
CA LYS A 89 -20.59 8.93 -2.58
C LYS A 89 -20.47 9.93 -3.75
N THR A 90 -19.27 10.41 -4.04
CA THR A 90 -19.01 11.34 -5.14
C THR A 90 -18.25 10.65 -6.27
N SER A 91 -17.24 9.88 -5.91
CA SER A 91 -16.33 9.22 -6.86
C SER A 91 -16.89 7.89 -7.36
N GLY A 92 -16.70 7.63 -8.64
CA GLY A 92 -16.97 6.31 -9.22
C GLY A 92 -15.88 5.95 -10.23
N MET A 93 -15.38 4.71 -10.19
CA MET A 93 -14.43 4.18 -11.16
C MET A 93 -14.92 2.82 -11.68
N PHE A 94 -15.09 2.69 -12.98
CA PHE A 94 -15.49 1.43 -13.61
C PHE A 94 -15.07 1.39 -15.09
N ILE A 95 -14.69 0.19 -15.55
CA ILE A 95 -14.35 -0.02 -16.97
C ILE A 95 -15.59 0.22 -17.82
N THR A 96 -16.72 -0.37 -17.41
CA THR A 96 -18.04 -0.19 -18.02
C THR A 96 -19.09 0.01 -16.95
N GLY A 97 -20.07 0.90 -17.22
CA GLY A 97 -21.13 1.20 -16.25
C GLY A 97 -22.16 0.07 -16.08
N PRO A 98 -23.06 0.19 -15.09
CA PRO A 98 -24.07 -0.82 -14.75
C PRO A 98 -24.94 -1.26 -15.91
N ASP A 99 -25.34 -0.34 -16.80
CA ASP A 99 -26.21 -0.67 -17.96
C ASP A 99 -25.56 -1.65 -18.93
N VAL A 100 -24.24 -1.51 -19.15
CA VAL A 100 -23.48 -2.43 -20.01
C VAL A 100 -23.36 -3.80 -19.33
N ILE A 101 -23.07 -3.82 -18.02
CA ILE A 101 -22.98 -5.07 -17.23
C ILE A 101 -24.32 -5.80 -17.29
N LYS A 102 -25.43 -5.09 -17.04
CA LYS A 102 -26.78 -5.67 -17.11
C LYS A 102 -27.09 -6.27 -18.48
N THR A 103 -26.67 -5.59 -19.55
CA THR A 103 -26.89 -6.07 -20.91
C THR A 103 -26.06 -7.32 -21.25
N VAL A 104 -24.83 -7.40 -20.76
CA VAL A 104 -23.88 -8.46 -21.14
C VAL A 104 -23.96 -9.66 -20.19
N THR A 105 -24.02 -9.42 -18.87
CA THR A 105 -23.97 -10.49 -17.85
C THR A 105 -25.33 -10.77 -17.21
N GLY A 106 -26.29 -9.85 -17.34
CA GLY A 106 -27.59 -9.91 -16.65
C GLY A 106 -27.56 -9.46 -15.19
N GLU A 107 -26.42 -9.04 -14.67
CA GLU A 107 -26.28 -8.55 -13.31
C GLU A 107 -26.93 -7.16 -13.15
N ASP A 108 -27.67 -6.99 -12.05
CA ASP A 108 -28.27 -5.70 -11.68
C ASP A 108 -27.49 -5.14 -10.48
N ILE A 109 -26.77 -4.05 -10.68
CA ILE A 109 -25.90 -3.44 -9.68
C ILE A 109 -25.93 -1.92 -9.80
N THR A 110 -25.84 -1.22 -8.68
CA THR A 110 -25.74 0.25 -8.69
C THR A 110 -24.33 0.72 -9.01
N MET A 111 -24.18 1.98 -9.43
CA MET A 111 -22.87 2.60 -9.65
C MET A 111 -21.99 2.58 -8.40
N GLU A 112 -22.60 2.87 -7.24
CA GLU A 112 -21.89 2.89 -5.96
C GLU A 112 -21.39 1.49 -5.55
N GLU A 113 -22.22 0.48 -5.69
CA GLU A 113 -21.83 -0.91 -5.37
C GLU A 113 -20.79 -1.47 -6.34
N LEU A 114 -20.84 -1.05 -7.62
CA LEU A 114 -19.91 -1.50 -8.65
C LEU A 114 -18.53 -0.90 -8.49
N GLY A 115 -18.46 0.42 -8.32
CA GLY A 115 -17.20 1.15 -8.40
C GLY A 115 -17.18 2.44 -7.60
N GLY A 116 -17.99 2.59 -6.55
CA GLY A 116 -17.91 3.69 -5.61
C GLY A 116 -16.63 3.66 -4.75
N ALA A 117 -16.43 4.72 -4.01
CA ALA A 117 -15.22 4.89 -3.19
C ALA A 117 -15.01 3.73 -2.21
N LEU A 118 -16.06 3.29 -1.52
CA LEU A 118 -15.97 2.17 -0.58
C LEU A 118 -15.62 0.85 -1.29
N ALA A 119 -16.19 0.58 -2.47
CA ALA A 119 -15.90 -0.63 -3.22
C ALA A 119 -14.42 -0.74 -3.60
N HIS A 120 -13.82 0.36 -4.05
CA HIS A 120 -12.40 0.38 -4.45
C HIS A 120 -11.43 0.48 -3.28
N ASN A 121 -11.85 1.04 -2.15
CA ASN A 121 -11.04 1.07 -0.93
C ASN A 121 -11.10 -0.22 -0.10
N SER A 122 -12.16 -1.05 -0.24
CA SER A 122 -12.31 -2.23 0.62
C SER A 122 -12.30 -3.57 -0.10
N LYS A 123 -12.65 -3.60 -1.39
CA LYS A 123 -12.76 -4.86 -2.16
C LYS A 123 -11.68 -5.02 -3.22
N SER A 124 -11.46 -4.00 -4.04
CA SER A 124 -10.53 -4.12 -5.18
C SER A 124 -9.11 -3.64 -4.87
N GLY A 125 -8.92 -2.82 -3.84
CA GLY A 125 -7.63 -2.23 -3.51
C GLY A 125 -7.09 -1.22 -4.55
N VAL A 126 -7.94 -0.75 -5.46
CA VAL A 126 -7.54 0.26 -6.46
C VAL A 126 -7.30 1.61 -5.79
N ALA A 127 -8.14 1.98 -4.82
CA ALA A 127 -8.01 3.24 -4.11
C ALA A 127 -7.17 3.11 -2.83
N HIS A 128 -6.48 4.19 -2.49
CA HIS A 128 -5.55 4.27 -1.37
C HIS A 128 -6.12 5.04 -0.18
N TYR A 129 -7.08 5.92 -0.44
CA TYR A 129 -7.78 6.68 0.59
C TYR A 129 -9.20 7.00 0.15
N MET A 130 -10.12 7.00 1.11
CA MET A 130 -11.52 7.42 0.93
C MET A 130 -11.76 8.67 1.75
N GLY A 131 -11.75 9.82 1.08
CA GLY A 131 -12.11 11.09 1.71
C GLY A 131 -13.61 11.18 2.01
N SER A 132 -13.95 11.75 3.15
CA SER A 132 -15.34 12.03 3.53
C SER A 132 -16.00 13.07 2.63
N ASP A 133 -15.21 13.99 2.11
CA ASP A 133 -15.56 15.00 1.14
C ASP A 133 -14.34 15.42 0.30
N GLU A 134 -14.53 16.36 -0.63
CA GLU A 134 -13.45 16.84 -1.50
C GLU A 134 -12.34 17.58 -0.73
N ALA A 135 -12.70 18.28 0.34
CA ALA A 135 -11.73 19.02 1.15
C ALA A 135 -10.82 18.05 1.93
N ASP A 136 -11.39 17.04 2.55
CA ASP A 136 -10.65 15.98 3.24
C ASP A 136 -9.72 15.23 2.27
N ALA A 137 -10.19 14.89 1.08
CA ALA A 137 -9.37 14.26 0.06
C ALA A 137 -8.18 15.13 -0.39
N ILE A 138 -8.37 16.45 -0.49
CA ILE A 138 -7.30 17.41 -0.82
C ILE A 138 -6.29 17.52 0.34
N GLU A 139 -6.75 17.59 1.58
CA GLU A 139 -5.84 17.63 2.75
C GLU A 139 -5.02 16.34 2.86
N TYR A 140 -5.62 15.16 2.58
CA TYR A 140 -4.86 13.92 2.52
C TYR A 140 -3.76 13.97 1.45
N VAL A 141 -4.04 14.49 0.26
CA VAL A 141 -3.02 14.66 -0.81
C VAL A 141 -1.90 15.58 -0.37
N LYS A 142 -2.21 16.68 0.32
CA LYS A 142 -1.19 17.60 0.85
C LYS A 142 -0.32 16.92 1.91
N ALA A 143 -0.95 16.18 2.83
CA ALA A 143 -0.24 15.40 3.84
C ALA A 143 0.67 14.35 3.17
N LEU A 144 0.17 13.60 2.20
CA LEU A 144 0.95 12.61 1.44
C LEU A 144 2.17 13.23 0.76
N LEU A 145 2.01 14.38 0.11
CA LEU A 145 3.10 15.09 -0.54
C LEU A 145 4.16 15.62 0.44
N SER A 146 3.81 15.82 1.71
CA SER A 146 4.79 16.23 2.73
C SER A 146 5.79 15.15 3.11
N TYR A 147 5.51 13.89 2.75
CA TYR A 147 6.41 12.74 2.97
C TYR A 147 7.23 12.35 1.74
N LEU A 148 6.91 12.88 0.57
CA LEU A 148 7.52 12.51 -0.70
C LEU A 148 8.40 13.63 -1.26
N PRO A 149 9.52 13.31 -1.93
CA PRO A 149 10.31 14.31 -2.65
C PRO A 149 9.55 14.77 -3.91
N SER A 150 10.01 15.86 -4.52
CA SER A 150 9.45 16.32 -5.81
C SER A 150 9.70 15.32 -6.95
N ASN A 151 10.82 14.60 -6.87
CA ASN A 151 11.23 13.59 -7.86
C ASN A 151 12.26 12.62 -7.26
N ASN A 152 12.57 11.56 -7.98
CA ASN A 152 13.48 10.50 -7.52
C ASN A 152 14.97 10.91 -7.39
N MET A 153 15.33 12.12 -7.78
CA MET A 153 16.69 12.67 -7.62
C MET A 153 16.83 13.51 -6.34
N GLU A 154 15.75 13.75 -5.64
CA GLU A 154 15.72 14.52 -4.40
C GLU A 154 15.42 13.61 -3.20
N GLU A 155 15.87 14.06 -2.02
CA GLU A 155 15.53 13.40 -0.76
C GLU A 155 14.14 13.84 -0.28
N PRO A 156 13.42 12.98 0.45
CA PRO A 156 12.17 13.35 1.11
C PRO A 156 12.38 14.58 2.05
N PRO A 157 11.39 15.48 2.16
CA PRO A 157 11.52 16.67 2.99
C PRO A 157 11.61 16.30 4.47
N ALA A 158 12.75 16.61 5.10
CA ALA A 158 12.97 16.41 6.52
C ALA A 158 12.73 17.72 7.29
N TYR A 159 12.29 17.61 8.54
CA TYR A 159 12.20 18.72 9.48
C TYR A 159 13.46 18.79 10.35
N ASP A 160 13.87 20.00 10.71
CA ASP A 160 15.00 20.22 11.63
C ASP A 160 14.49 20.00 13.08
N GLU A 161 14.37 18.75 13.47
CA GLU A 161 14.05 18.40 14.85
C GLU A 161 15.33 18.01 15.59
N VAL A 162 15.42 18.46 16.84
CA VAL A 162 16.48 18.04 17.74
C VAL A 162 16.01 16.74 18.40
N ALA A 163 16.68 15.63 18.10
CA ALA A 163 16.37 14.36 18.73
C ALA A 163 16.45 14.48 20.27
N ASP A 164 15.33 14.25 20.94
CA ASP A 164 15.32 14.05 22.38
C ASP A 164 15.65 12.58 22.66
N LEU A 165 16.84 12.34 23.20
CA LEU A 165 17.30 10.98 23.52
C LEU A 165 16.89 10.52 24.92
N GLU A 166 16.10 11.33 25.65
CA GLU A 166 15.57 10.91 26.94
C GLU A 166 14.42 9.91 26.77
N ILE A 167 14.51 8.80 27.49
CA ILE A 167 13.46 7.78 27.50
C ILE A 167 12.20 8.37 28.19
N THR A 168 11.13 8.48 27.46
CA THR A 168 9.83 8.99 27.91
C THR A 168 9.02 7.92 28.64
N ASP A 169 7.90 8.30 29.22
CA ASP A 169 6.96 7.31 29.79
C ASP A 169 6.28 6.50 28.67
N LEU A 170 6.04 7.10 27.51
CA LEU A 170 5.53 6.43 26.31
C LEU A 170 6.47 5.32 25.84
N ASP A 171 7.78 5.60 25.78
CA ASP A 171 8.77 4.57 25.43
C ASP A 171 8.76 3.38 26.41
N ARG A 172 8.58 3.66 27.72
CA ARG A 172 8.53 2.61 28.75
C ARG A 172 7.29 1.72 28.65
N GLU A 173 6.18 2.21 28.11
CA GLU A 173 4.99 1.40 27.88
C GLU A 173 5.27 0.24 26.93
N LEU A 174 6.16 0.44 25.95
CA LEU A 174 6.59 -0.61 25.01
C LEU A 174 7.27 -1.81 25.69
N ASP A 175 7.84 -1.66 26.89
CA ASP A 175 8.48 -2.77 27.64
C ASP A 175 7.48 -3.89 27.97
N THR A 176 6.19 -3.54 28.13
CA THR A 176 5.14 -4.48 28.52
C THR A 176 3.96 -4.55 27.56
N PHE A 177 4.00 -3.77 26.48
CA PHE A 177 2.88 -3.67 25.52
C PHE A 177 2.63 -4.97 24.76
N ILE A 178 3.69 -5.65 24.32
CA ILE A 178 3.57 -6.89 23.56
C ILE A 178 3.19 -8.05 24.49
N PRO A 179 2.02 -8.70 24.28
CA PRO A 179 1.59 -9.79 25.14
C PRO A 179 2.51 -11.02 25.06
N ASP A 180 2.78 -11.66 26.19
CA ASP A 180 3.52 -12.92 26.27
C ASP A 180 2.76 -14.07 25.57
N GLY A 181 1.44 -14.05 25.64
CA GLY A 181 0.56 -15.05 25.03
C GLY A 181 0.53 -14.95 23.51
N GLY A 182 1.08 -15.93 22.81
CA GLY A 182 1.14 -15.94 21.34
C GLY A 182 -0.22 -15.85 20.62
N ASN A 183 -1.32 -16.11 21.29
CA ASN A 183 -2.69 -16.04 20.76
C ASN A 183 -3.46 -14.80 21.26
N GLN A 184 -2.86 -13.96 22.08
CA GLN A 184 -3.46 -12.73 22.53
C GLN A 184 -3.21 -11.63 21.49
N PRO A 185 -4.25 -11.09 20.83
CA PRO A 185 -4.08 -10.02 19.86
C PRO A 185 -3.72 -8.69 20.54
N TYR A 186 -3.04 -7.83 19.82
CA TYR A 186 -2.80 -6.43 20.17
C TYR A 186 -2.86 -5.59 18.89
N ASP A 187 -3.10 -4.30 19.02
CA ASP A 187 -3.15 -3.39 17.89
C ASP A 187 -1.73 -2.90 17.55
N MET A 188 -1.28 -3.18 16.34
CA MET A 188 0.04 -2.74 15.89
C MET A 188 0.09 -1.22 15.66
N HIS A 189 -1.05 -0.55 15.46
CA HIS A 189 -1.07 0.91 15.37
C HIS A 189 -0.55 1.58 16.66
N GLU A 190 -0.85 1.00 17.82
CA GLU A 190 -0.35 1.50 19.10
C GLU A 190 1.18 1.39 19.19
N VAL A 191 1.77 0.29 18.68
CA VAL A 191 3.22 0.16 18.62
C VAL A 191 3.84 1.20 17.69
N ILE A 192 3.20 1.45 16.55
CA ILE A 192 3.65 2.47 15.59
C ILE A 192 3.60 3.86 16.23
N SER A 193 2.47 4.22 16.85
CA SER A 193 2.29 5.54 17.47
C SER A 193 3.29 5.83 18.59
N HIS A 194 3.72 4.83 19.35
CA HIS A 194 4.74 4.98 20.38
C HIS A 194 6.15 5.25 19.84
N ILE A 195 6.40 5.00 18.56
CA ILE A 195 7.75 5.07 17.97
C ILE A 195 7.91 6.28 17.04
N VAL A 196 6.82 6.72 16.40
CA VAL A 196 6.86 7.79 15.41
C VAL A 196 6.69 9.17 16.07
N ASP A 197 7.19 10.21 15.42
CA ASP A 197 7.10 11.58 15.91
C ASP A 197 5.62 12.00 16.06
N ASP A 198 5.30 12.68 17.16
CA ASP A 198 3.97 13.23 17.46
C ASP A 198 2.81 12.22 17.39
N GLU A 199 3.10 10.91 17.44
CA GLU A 199 2.12 9.84 17.22
C GLU A 199 1.44 9.93 15.84
N GLU A 200 2.03 10.69 14.90
CA GLU A 200 1.44 10.92 13.57
C GLU A 200 1.78 9.80 12.58
N PHE A 201 0.73 9.15 12.10
CA PHE A 201 0.82 8.11 11.07
C PHE A 201 -0.20 8.34 9.95
N LEU A 202 0.29 8.57 8.73
CA LEU A 202 -0.55 8.69 7.53
C LEU A 202 -0.74 7.31 6.91
N GLU A 203 -1.78 6.60 7.33
CA GLU A 203 -2.08 5.27 6.81
C GLU A 203 -2.54 5.31 5.36
N VAL A 204 -2.07 4.35 4.56
CA VAL A 204 -2.43 4.13 3.16
C VAL A 204 -3.23 2.83 3.05
N GLN A 205 -4.35 2.84 2.34
CA GLN A 205 -5.24 1.69 2.17
C GLN A 205 -5.74 1.05 3.49
N PRO A 206 -6.22 1.80 4.47
CA PRO A 206 -6.63 1.25 5.76
C PRO A 206 -7.78 0.23 5.64
N LEU A 207 -8.62 0.36 4.63
CA LEU A 207 -9.81 -0.48 4.43
C LEU A 207 -9.56 -1.75 3.60
N TRP A 208 -8.41 -1.86 2.92
CA TRP A 208 -8.07 -3.03 2.11
C TRP A 208 -6.93 -3.81 2.72
N ALA A 209 -7.05 -5.14 2.75
CA ALA A 209 -6.07 -6.03 3.37
C ALA A 209 -5.64 -5.54 4.77
N PRO A 210 -6.57 -5.44 5.75
CA PRO A 210 -6.29 -4.83 7.04
C PRO A 210 -5.36 -5.66 7.93
N ASN A 211 -5.00 -6.87 7.52
CA ASN A 211 -3.99 -7.73 8.14
C ASN A 211 -2.55 -7.23 7.90
N ILE A 212 -2.37 -6.26 7.01
CA ILE A 212 -1.11 -5.52 6.84
C ILE A 212 -1.37 -4.02 6.84
N ILE A 213 -0.59 -3.30 7.61
CA ILE A 213 -0.60 -1.85 7.74
C ILE A 213 0.50 -1.28 6.87
N ILE A 214 0.22 -0.26 6.09
CA ILE A 214 1.21 0.52 5.35
C ILE A 214 0.90 2.01 5.50
N GLY A 215 1.92 2.83 5.52
CA GLY A 215 1.74 4.29 5.60
C GLY A 215 3.05 5.03 5.81
N TYR A 216 2.94 6.33 5.95
CA TYR A 216 4.07 7.23 6.15
C TYR A 216 4.04 7.81 7.56
N ALA A 217 5.22 8.00 8.12
CA ALA A 217 5.43 8.66 9.40
C ALA A 217 6.75 9.45 9.36
N ARG A 218 7.11 10.07 10.48
CA ARG A 218 8.45 10.63 10.68
C ARG A 218 9.09 10.03 11.92
N ILE A 219 10.40 9.93 11.85
CA ILE A 219 11.26 9.63 13.01
C ILE A 219 12.39 10.65 13.00
N GLU A 220 12.51 11.42 14.06
CA GLU A 220 13.45 12.54 14.18
C GLU A 220 13.34 13.49 12.98
N GLY A 221 12.11 13.86 12.62
CA GLY A 221 11.78 14.76 11.50
C GLY A 221 11.94 14.14 10.10
N ARG A 222 12.44 12.92 9.97
CA ARG A 222 12.72 12.27 8.69
C ARG A 222 11.58 11.36 8.25
N PRO A 223 11.06 11.53 7.03
CA PRO A 223 10.04 10.64 6.49
C PRO A 223 10.50 9.19 6.41
N VAL A 224 9.63 8.27 6.83
CA VAL A 224 9.81 6.83 6.73
C VAL A 224 8.51 6.18 6.24
N GLY A 225 8.64 5.10 5.48
CA GLY A 225 7.53 4.20 5.16
C GLY A 225 7.43 3.12 6.24
N ILE A 226 6.23 2.87 6.71
CA ILE A 226 5.95 1.80 7.68
C ILE A 226 5.24 0.65 6.97
N VAL A 227 5.71 -0.57 7.20
CA VAL A 227 5.03 -1.81 6.82
C VAL A 227 4.90 -2.68 8.06
N ALA A 228 3.70 -3.10 8.43
CA ALA A 228 3.51 -3.83 9.69
C ALA A 228 2.43 -4.91 9.57
N ASN A 229 2.66 -6.08 10.18
CA ASN A 229 1.58 -7.04 10.35
C ASN A 229 0.59 -6.54 11.41
N GLN A 230 -0.72 -6.77 11.20
CA GLN A 230 -1.76 -6.42 12.18
C GLN A 230 -2.30 -7.69 12.87
N PRO A 231 -1.84 -8.00 14.09
CA PRO A 231 -2.26 -9.22 14.79
C PRO A 231 -3.77 -9.32 15.09
N MET A 232 -4.46 -8.19 15.13
CA MET A 232 -5.93 -8.16 15.31
C MET A 232 -6.71 -8.63 14.09
N GLN A 233 -6.06 -8.69 12.92
CA GLN A 233 -6.69 -9.11 11.66
C GLN A 233 -5.99 -10.36 11.14
N PHE A 234 -6.73 -11.48 11.06
CA PHE A 234 -6.19 -12.78 10.62
C PHE A 234 -4.87 -13.18 11.30
N ALA A 235 -4.69 -12.78 12.58
CA ALA A 235 -3.46 -12.99 13.35
C ALA A 235 -2.18 -12.44 12.69
N GLY A 236 -2.28 -11.46 11.80
CA GLY A 236 -1.16 -10.89 11.05
C GLY A 236 -0.63 -11.78 9.92
N THR A 237 -1.38 -12.82 9.49
CA THR A 237 -0.97 -13.68 8.38
C THR A 237 -0.87 -12.89 7.08
N LEU A 238 0.04 -13.30 6.20
CA LEU A 238 0.12 -12.79 4.83
C LEU A 238 -0.83 -13.57 3.92
N ASP A 239 -1.72 -12.87 3.26
CA ASP A 239 -2.52 -13.38 2.15
C ASP A 239 -2.10 -12.70 0.83
N ILE A 240 -2.84 -12.99 -0.22
CA ILE A 240 -2.59 -12.41 -1.55
C ILE A 240 -2.63 -10.89 -1.50
N ASP A 241 -3.67 -10.32 -0.93
CA ASP A 241 -3.92 -8.88 -0.95
C ASP A 241 -2.92 -8.13 -0.06
N ALA A 242 -2.61 -8.67 1.12
CA ALA A 242 -1.58 -8.12 2.00
C ALA A 242 -0.19 -8.12 1.32
N SER A 243 0.14 -9.20 0.61
CA SER A 243 1.41 -9.29 -0.12
C SER A 243 1.52 -8.26 -1.25
N GLU A 244 0.45 -8.06 -2.01
CA GLU A 244 0.42 -7.07 -3.09
C GLU A 244 0.42 -5.63 -2.57
N LYS A 245 -0.34 -5.35 -1.51
CA LYS A 245 -0.38 -4.06 -0.82
C LYS A 245 1.02 -3.66 -0.33
N ALA A 246 1.67 -4.51 0.45
CA ALA A 246 3.00 -4.25 0.98
C ALA A 246 4.06 -4.15 -0.12
N ALA A 247 4.05 -5.06 -1.10
CA ALA A 247 5.04 -5.05 -2.18
C ALA A 247 4.99 -3.76 -3.01
N ARG A 248 3.80 -3.28 -3.36
CA ARG A 248 3.62 -2.02 -4.07
C ARG A 248 4.13 -0.84 -3.24
N PHE A 249 3.82 -0.81 -1.95
CA PHE A 249 4.22 0.26 -1.06
C PHE A 249 5.76 0.33 -0.88
N VAL A 250 6.42 -0.81 -0.62
CA VAL A 250 7.88 -0.87 -0.53
C VAL A 250 8.54 -0.35 -1.81
N ARG A 251 8.05 -0.74 -2.99
CA ARG A 251 8.57 -0.24 -4.26
C ARG A 251 8.34 1.26 -4.47
N THR A 252 7.24 1.79 -3.98
CA THR A 252 6.96 3.23 -4.02
C THR A 252 7.93 3.98 -3.10
N CYS A 253 8.17 3.48 -1.90
CA CYS A 253 9.17 4.04 -0.98
C CYS A 253 10.56 4.04 -1.61
N ASP A 254 10.99 2.92 -2.17
CA ASP A 254 12.29 2.79 -2.85
C ASP A 254 12.43 3.77 -4.02
N ALA A 255 11.40 3.92 -4.84
CA ALA A 255 11.41 4.84 -5.99
C ALA A 255 11.59 6.30 -5.58
N PHE A 256 11.14 6.68 -4.38
CA PHE A 256 11.15 8.07 -3.89
C PHE A 256 12.07 8.28 -2.67
N ASN A 257 13.08 7.44 -2.49
CA ASN A 257 14.13 7.58 -1.48
C ASN A 257 13.60 7.60 -0.03
N VAL A 258 12.47 6.97 0.24
CA VAL A 258 11.86 6.88 1.57
C VAL A 258 12.34 5.59 2.26
N PRO A 259 13.11 5.66 3.37
CA PRO A 259 13.48 4.48 4.14
C PRO A 259 12.27 3.69 4.64
N VAL A 260 12.40 2.36 4.76
CA VAL A 260 11.29 1.51 5.20
C VAL A 260 11.60 0.87 6.55
N ILE A 261 10.64 1.00 7.47
CA ILE A 261 10.63 0.31 8.76
C ILE A 261 9.54 -0.74 8.74
N THR A 262 9.92 -1.98 9.03
CA THR A 262 9.00 -3.12 9.01
C THR A 262 8.81 -3.68 10.41
N PHE A 263 7.56 -3.72 10.90
CA PHE A 263 7.21 -4.37 12.17
C PHE A 263 6.62 -5.76 11.88
N VAL A 264 7.20 -6.78 12.49
CA VAL A 264 6.89 -8.18 12.19
C VAL A 264 6.23 -8.89 13.36
N ASP A 265 4.98 -9.31 13.17
CA ASP A 265 4.31 -10.34 13.96
C ASP A 265 3.51 -11.23 13.00
N VAL A 266 4.19 -12.22 12.40
CA VAL A 266 3.63 -13.03 11.33
C VAL A 266 3.75 -14.52 11.62
N PRO A 267 2.63 -15.26 11.72
CA PRO A 267 2.66 -16.70 11.92
C PRO A 267 2.89 -17.51 10.63
N GLY A 268 2.76 -16.88 9.46
CA GLY A 268 2.89 -17.53 8.16
C GLY A 268 2.06 -16.88 7.07
N PHE A 269 2.03 -17.51 5.91
CA PHE A 269 1.06 -17.21 4.87
C PHE A 269 -0.29 -17.86 5.21
N LEU A 270 -1.38 -17.21 4.82
CA LEU A 270 -2.73 -17.74 5.03
C LEU A 270 -2.94 -19.03 4.22
N PRO A 271 -3.20 -20.16 4.86
CA PRO A 271 -3.44 -21.41 4.14
C PRO A 271 -4.86 -21.45 3.57
N GLY A 272 -5.04 -22.23 2.53
CA GLY A 272 -6.37 -22.52 1.99
C GLY A 272 -6.38 -22.65 0.47
N THR A 273 -7.34 -23.43 -0.02
CA THR A 273 -7.51 -23.69 -1.46
C THR A 273 -7.74 -22.43 -2.27
N ASP A 274 -8.47 -21.47 -1.69
CA ASP A 274 -8.72 -20.18 -2.33
C ASP A 274 -7.42 -19.41 -2.55
N GLN A 275 -6.57 -19.30 -1.54
CA GLN A 275 -5.27 -18.64 -1.63
C GLN A 275 -4.35 -19.35 -2.65
N GLU A 276 -4.28 -20.69 -2.62
CA GLU A 276 -3.47 -21.47 -3.55
C GLU A 276 -3.94 -21.29 -5.00
N HIS A 277 -5.24 -21.46 -5.26
CA HIS A 277 -5.79 -21.36 -6.61
C HIS A 277 -5.78 -19.95 -7.18
N ASN A 278 -5.90 -18.92 -6.32
CA ASN A 278 -5.76 -17.51 -6.73
C ASN A 278 -4.29 -17.04 -6.79
N GLY A 279 -3.35 -17.93 -6.55
CA GLY A 279 -1.94 -17.73 -6.85
C GLY A 279 -1.13 -17.03 -5.75
N ILE A 280 -1.34 -17.39 -4.48
CA ILE A 280 -0.56 -16.87 -3.34
C ILE A 280 0.94 -17.00 -3.56
N ILE A 281 1.42 -18.12 -4.17
CA ILE A 281 2.84 -18.33 -4.46
C ILE A 281 3.37 -17.23 -5.38
N ARG A 282 2.69 -17.00 -6.50
CA ARG A 282 3.08 -16.00 -7.51
C ARG A 282 2.93 -14.57 -7.01
N ARG A 283 1.83 -14.30 -6.31
CA ARG A 283 1.50 -12.93 -5.84
C ARG A 283 2.28 -12.60 -4.57
N GLY A 284 2.48 -13.56 -3.67
CA GLY A 284 3.32 -13.40 -2.49
C GLY A 284 4.80 -13.19 -2.82
N ALA A 285 5.29 -13.79 -3.92
CA ALA A 285 6.65 -13.56 -4.41
C ALA A 285 6.94 -12.10 -4.78
N LYS A 286 5.93 -11.27 -5.05
CA LYS A 286 6.12 -9.83 -5.30
C LYS A 286 6.71 -9.10 -4.09
N LEU A 287 6.36 -9.55 -2.87
CA LEU A 287 6.89 -8.95 -1.66
C LEU A 287 8.37 -9.31 -1.45
N ILE A 288 8.76 -10.55 -1.76
CA ILE A 288 10.18 -10.95 -1.80
C ILE A 288 10.95 -10.05 -2.76
N TYR A 289 10.40 -9.87 -3.96
CA TYR A 289 11.02 -9.04 -5.00
C TYR A 289 11.20 -7.59 -4.54
N ALA A 290 10.16 -7.01 -3.94
CA ALA A 290 10.18 -5.62 -3.49
C ALA A 290 11.27 -5.36 -2.44
N TYR A 291 11.37 -6.19 -1.42
CA TYR A 291 12.41 -6.04 -0.39
C TYR A 291 13.82 -6.33 -0.90
N ALA A 292 13.99 -7.37 -1.72
CA ALA A 292 15.32 -7.73 -2.23
C ALA A 292 15.86 -6.74 -3.27
N GLU A 293 14.98 -6.04 -4.00
CA GLU A 293 15.34 -5.02 -4.99
C GLU A 293 15.56 -3.63 -4.36
N ALA A 294 14.96 -3.35 -3.22
CA ALA A 294 14.98 -2.04 -2.58
C ALA A 294 16.42 -1.58 -2.26
N THR A 295 16.68 -0.31 -2.53
CA THR A 295 17.98 0.36 -2.34
C THR A 295 17.97 1.36 -1.20
N VAL A 296 16.79 1.72 -0.69
CA VAL A 296 16.63 2.56 0.49
C VAL A 296 16.99 1.81 1.77
N PRO A 297 17.35 2.52 2.86
CA PRO A 297 17.57 1.88 4.15
C PRO A 297 16.36 1.06 4.60
N LEU A 298 16.62 -0.17 5.01
CA LEU A 298 15.63 -1.13 5.48
C LEU A 298 15.89 -1.51 6.94
N VAL A 299 14.94 -1.21 7.83
CA VAL A 299 14.98 -1.57 9.24
C VAL A 299 13.84 -2.53 9.54
N THR A 300 14.15 -3.70 10.12
CA THR A 300 13.13 -4.68 10.49
C THR A 300 13.12 -4.92 11.99
N ILE A 301 11.95 -4.83 12.59
CA ILE A 301 11.73 -4.99 14.03
C ILE A 301 10.74 -6.12 14.25
N ILE A 302 11.19 -7.22 14.83
CA ILE A 302 10.34 -8.37 15.14
C ILE A 302 9.73 -8.15 16.53
N THR A 303 8.44 -7.89 16.56
CA THR A 303 7.73 -7.63 17.81
C THR A 303 7.37 -8.92 18.56
N ARG A 304 6.94 -9.97 17.84
CA ARG A 304 6.58 -11.25 18.46
C ARG A 304 6.89 -12.45 17.60
N LYS A 305 6.01 -12.84 16.67
CA LYS A 305 6.19 -14.04 15.82
C LYS A 305 6.87 -13.67 14.50
N ALA A 306 7.77 -14.52 14.06
CA ALA A 306 8.34 -14.48 12.72
C ALA A 306 8.57 -15.92 12.25
N TYR A 307 7.57 -16.52 11.59
CA TYR A 307 7.58 -17.95 11.30
C TYR A 307 7.63 -18.24 9.79
N GLY A 308 8.42 -19.27 9.46
CA GLY A 308 8.51 -19.86 8.14
C GLY A 308 8.94 -18.89 7.05
N GLY A 309 8.47 -19.09 5.82
CA GLY A 309 8.77 -18.22 4.71
C GLY A 309 8.26 -16.78 4.87
N ALA A 310 7.23 -16.57 5.68
CA ALA A 310 6.73 -15.25 5.98
C ALA A 310 7.73 -14.39 6.80
N TYR A 311 8.56 -15.01 7.66
CA TYR A 311 9.71 -14.36 8.27
C TYR A 311 10.64 -13.75 7.21
N ASP A 312 10.97 -14.54 6.17
CA ASP A 312 11.86 -14.05 5.12
C ASP A 312 11.24 -12.90 4.35
N VAL A 313 9.98 -13.04 3.91
CA VAL A 313 9.31 -12.06 3.05
C VAL A 313 9.02 -10.73 3.73
N MET A 314 8.93 -10.68 5.07
CA MET A 314 8.72 -9.45 5.83
C MET A 314 10.03 -8.67 6.09
N GLY A 315 10.84 -8.49 5.06
CA GLY A 315 12.04 -7.68 5.13
C GLY A 315 13.11 -8.27 6.05
N SER A 316 13.39 -9.59 5.96
CA SER A 316 14.44 -10.20 6.77
C SER A 316 15.83 -9.71 6.38
N LYS A 317 16.79 -9.84 7.30
CA LYS A 317 18.21 -9.58 7.01
C LYS A 317 18.75 -10.42 5.85
N HIS A 318 18.14 -11.57 5.60
CA HIS A 318 18.53 -12.45 4.49
C HIS A 318 18.10 -11.94 3.13
N LEU A 319 17.06 -11.07 3.08
CA LEU A 319 16.64 -10.34 1.87
C LEU A 319 17.32 -8.98 1.72
N GLY A 320 18.18 -8.59 2.66
CA GLY A 320 18.96 -7.37 2.53
C GLY A 320 18.61 -6.26 3.52
N ALA A 321 17.76 -6.51 4.55
CA ALA A 321 17.54 -5.51 5.58
C ALA A 321 18.85 -5.13 6.29
N ASP A 322 19.09 -3.83 6.43
CA ASP A 322 20.33 -3.28 6.98
C ASP A 322 20.41 -3.48 8.49
N ILE A 323 19.29 -3.28 9.18
CA ILE A 323 19.19 -3.43 10.64
C ILE A 323 18.01 -4.36 10.96
N ASN A 324 18.28 -5.34 11.82
CA ASN A 324 17.26 -6.24 12.35
C ASN A 324 17.28 -6.22 13.87
N LEU A 325 16.17 -5.84 14.46
CA LEU A 325 15.93 -5.82 15.90
C LEU A 325 14.83 -6.83 16.25
N ALA A 326 14.78 -7.24 17.49
CA ALA A 326 13.72 -8.10 18.00
C ALA A 326 13.42 -7.77 19.45
N TRP A 327 12.14 -7.81 19.81
CA TRP A 327 11.73 -7.81 21.22
C TRP A 327 12.36 -9.01 21.95
N PRO A 328 12.71 -8.89 23.24
CA PRO A 328 13.30 -10.01 24.00
C PRO A 328 12.44 -11.28 24.01
N THR A 329 11.12 -11.12 23.86
CA THR A 329 10.13 -12.23 23.83
C THR A 329 9.83 -12.72 22.42
N ALA A 330 10.48 -12.18 21.38
CA ALA A 330 10.22 -12.55 20.00
C ALA A 330 10.57 -14.02 19.71
N GLN A 331 9.76 -14.64 18.86
CA GLN A 331 9.88 -16.05 18.46
C GLN A 331 10.16 -16.13 16.97
N ILE A 332 11.37 -16.53 16.62
CA ILE A 332 11.81 -16.68 15.23
C ILE A 332 12.04 -18.16 14.97
N ALA A 333 11.26 -18.77 14.09
CA ALA A 333 11.30 -20.21 13.85
C ALA A 333 10.77 -20.62 12.47
N VAL A 334 11.06 -21.83 12.05
CA VAL A 334 10.47 -22.41 10.84
C VAL A 334 8.95 -22.57 10.98
N MET A 335 8.46 -22.84 12.20
CA MET A 335 7.05 -22.94 12.54
C MET A 335 6.85 -22.82 14.04
N GLY A 336 5.61 -22.63 14.50
CA GLY A 336 5.29 -22.60 15.92
C GLY A 336 5.68 -23.90 16.64
N ALA A 337 6.04 -23.80 17.92
CA ALA A 337 6.60 -24.90 18.71
C ALA A 337 5.75 -26.18 18.69
N GLN A 338 4.41 -26.06 18.78
CA GLN A 338 3.52 -27.21 18.76
C GLN A 338 3.56 -27.96 17.41
N GLY A 339 3.58 -27.23 16.30
CA GLY A 339 3.71 -27.81 14.96
C GLY A 339 5.06 -28.51 14.77
N ALA A 340 6.12 -27.89 15.23
CA ALA A 340 7.47 -28.45 15.19
C ALA A 340 7.58 -29.73 16.02
N ALA A 341 7.05 -29.74 17.25
CA ALA A 341 7.01 -30.91 18.11
C ALA A 341 6.26 -32.08 17.47
N ASN A 342 5.11 -31.82 16.86
CA ASN A 342 4.30 -32.83 16.17
C ASN A 342 5.05 -33.47 14.97
N ILE A 343 5.88 -32.70 14.28
CA ILE A 343 6.68 -33.23 13.17
C ILE A 343 7.87 -34.02 13.67
N VAL A 344 8.66 -33.45 14.58
CA VAL A 344 9.90 -34.06 15.11
C VAL A 344 9.57 -35.37 15.85
N HIS A 345 8.50 -35.40 16.63
CA HIS A 345 8.09 -36.54 17.45
C HIS A 345 6.97 -37.39 16.84
N ARG A 346 6.70 -37.23 15.54
CA ARG A 346 5.57 -37.93 14.85
C ARG A 346 5.55 -39.43 15.08
N ARG A 347 6.70 -40.11 15.12
CA ARG A 347 6.77 -41.54 15.34
C ARG A 347 6.39 -41.90 16.76
N THR A 348 6.93 -41.20 17.74
CA THR A 348 6.63 -41.42 19.17
C THR A 348 5.17 -41.12 19.49
N LEU A 349 4.57 -40.09 18.89
CA LEU A 349 3.16 -39.75 19.05
C LEU A 349 2.21 -40.71 18.38
N ALA A 350 2.66 -41.47 17.38
CA ALA A 350 1.86 -42.51 16.73
C ALA A 350 1.89 -43.85 17.49
N GLU A 351 2.78 -44.02 18.47
CA GLU A 351 2.93 -45.21 19.32
C GLU A 351 2.16 -45.05 20.65
N VAL A 352 1.59 -43.88 20.95
CA VAL A 352 0.74 -43.56 22.09
C VAL A 352 -0.70 -43.44 21.66
#